data_9e6a12417541695e2ae9f7ef24170076
#
_entry.id   9e6a12417541695e2ae9f7ef24170076
#
_cell.length_a   1.000
_cell.length_b   1.000
_cell.length_c   1.000
_cell.angle_alpha   90.00
_cell.angle_beta   90.00
_cell.angle_gamma   90.00
#
_symmetry.space_group_name_H-M   'P 1'
#
loop_
_entity.id
_entity.type
_entity.pdbx_description
1 polymer ?
#
loop_
_entity_poly.entity_id
_entity_poly.type
_entity_poly.pdbx_seq_one_letter_code
_entity_poly.pdbx_strand_id
1 'polypeptide(L)'
;VLDVWFDSGCTHRAVLENHPDLRWPADMYLEGSDQHRGWFNSSLMVAVATKSDAPYRIVLTHGFVVDEQGRAMHKSLGNVVAPEEVISQYGADVLRLWVCASDYSQDVRLGPEILKRLADAYFRFRNTIRFALGNLFDFEPEKHTVPYEQLTELDKFMLHRLAEIGDEVTEAYEEFDYPRVFQTLQRFCAVDLSAFYFDVLKDRLYCEAADDPKRRSCQTVIFEIAKALCTMLFPMISHTAEEAWQHLPNWQGKPESVALTDWILVPDEWRNERLAERWEQLLRIRDEVKRALELAKNERRVLNPLEAKVTLLTNESLADFLSGFNVSLSEVLIVSQVSVQTDEANLNAVPAEEFPNLSIAVELAPGEKCARCWQRQESVGQDSEYSDLCARCAEVVRKMRDS
;
A
#
# COMPACT_ATOMS: atom_id res chain seq x y z
N VAL A 1 50.99 17.97 16.73
CA VAL A 1 49.97 17.42 15.87
C VAL A 1 49.15 16.48 16.72
N LEU A 2 47.83 16.69 16.79
CA LEU A 2 46.91 15.80 17.49
C LEU A 2 46.55 14.61 16.58
N ASP A 3 46.09 13.52 17.19
CA ASP A 3 45.61 12.35 16.46
C ASP A 3 44.25 12.67 15.81
N VAL A 4 43.99 12.14 14.61
CA VAL A 4 42.75 12.36 13.86
C VAL A 4 41.50 11.90 14.65
N TRP A 5 41.63 10.85 15.47
CA TRP A 5 40.54 10.39 16.32
C TRP A 5 40.17 11.40 17.41
N PHE A 6 41.17 12.20 17.91
CA PHE A 6 40.88 13.28 18.82
C PHE A 6 40.11 14.41 18.13
N ASP A 7 40.53 14.79 16.92
CA ASP A 7 39.84 15.82 16.14
C ASP A 7 38.41 15.41 15.84
N SER A 8 38.19 14.17 15.38
CA SER A 8 36.85 13.62 15.12
C SER A 8 36.03 13.50 16.41
N GLY A 9 36.63 13.13 17.52
CA GLY A 9 36.00 13.05 18.83
C GLY A 9 35.52 14.41 19.38
N CYS A 10 36.12 15.52 18.92
CA CYS A 10 35.69 16.87 19.29
C CYS A 10 34.52 17.42 18.46
N THR A 11 34.03 16.69 17.46
CA THR A 11 32.98 17.17 16.52
C THR A 11 31.72 17.66 17.24
N HIS A 12 31.28 16.97 18.27
CA HIS A 12 30.12 17.36 19.04
C HIS A 12 30.24 18.75 19.69
N ARG A 13 31.45 19.17 20.08
CA ARG A 13 31.75 20.51 20.59
C ARG A 13 31.91 21.54 19.48
N ALA A 14 32.69 21.16 18.45
CA ALA A 14 32.98 22.06 17.35
C ALA A 14 31.77 22.41 16.51
N VAL A 15 30.83 21.49 16.35
CA VAL A 15 29.65 21.64 15.49
C VAL A 15 28.38 21.88 16.32
N LEU A 16 27.96 20.93 17.18
CA LEU A 16 26.66 21.00 17.83
C LEU A 16 26.51 22.20 18.78
N GLU A 17 27.57 22.54 19.53
CA GLU A 17 27.51 23.66 20.45
C GLU A 17 27.64 25.03 19.77
N ASN A 18 28.18 25.10 18.56
CA ASN A 18 28.44 26.35 17.87
C ASN A 18 27.42 26.66 16.77
N HIS A 19 26.50 25.73 16.45
CA HIS A 19 25.49 25.97 15.45
C HIS A 19 24.13 26.29 16.12
N PRO A 20 23.47 27.40 15.76
CA PRO A 20 22.27 27.88 16.46
C PRO A 20 21.06 26.91 16.33
N ASP A 21 20.99 26.15 15.26
CA ASP A 21 19.89 25.24 14.99
C ASP A 21 20.16 23.80 15.45
N LEU A 22 21.32 23.55 16.06
CA LEU A 22 21.70 22.23 16.58
C LEU A 22 21.72 22.23 18.11
N ARG A 23 21.65 21.04 18.69
CA ARG A 23 21.67 20.86 20.14
C ARG A 23 22.73 19.84 20.58
N TRP A 24 23.17 19.99 21.81
CA TRP A 24 24.01 19.03 22.50
C TRP A 24 23.23 18.42 23.67
N PRO A 25 23.29 17.09 23.93
CA PRO A 25 23.94 16.07 23.11
C PRO A 25 23.23 15.83 21.79
N ALA A 26 23.89 15.16 20.83
CA ALA A 26 23.28 14.69 19.59
C ALA A 26 22.12 13.75 19.87
N ASP A 27 21.10 13.76 19.04
CA ASP A 27 20.02 12.80 19.19
C ASP A 27 20.47 11.38 18.87
N MET A 28 21.30 11.22 17.82
CA MET A 28 21.79 9.92 17.39
C MET A 28 23.20 10.01 16.81
N TYR A 29 24.03 9.02 17.13
CA TYR A 29 25.24 8.66 16.39
C TYR A 29 24.97 7.38 15.61
N LEU A 30 25.19 7.40 14.29
CA LEU A 30 24.96 6.27 13.40
C LEU A 30 26.21 5.98 12.59
N GLU A 31 26.79 4.80 12.79
CA GLU A 31 27.97 4.30 12.08
C GLU A 31 28.08 2.77 12.17
N GLY A 32 29.10 2.21 11.54
CA GLY A 32 29.44 0.80 11.67
C GLY A 32 29.82 0.40 13.10
N SER A 33 29.66 -0.86 13.43
CA SER A 33 29.98 -1.42 14.75
C SER A 33 31.44 -1.31 15.15
N ASP A 34 32.36 -1.15 14.17
CA ASP A 34 33.79 -0.88 14.40
C ASP A 34 34.04 0.45 15.12
N GLN A 35 33.12 1.43 15.00
CA GLN A 35 33.24 2.75 15.62
C GLN A 35 33.08 2.74 17.15
N HIS A 36 32.74 1.62 17.75
CA HIS A 36 32.89 1.43 19.21
C HIS A 36 34.33 1.58 19.68
N ARG A 37 35.29 1.29 18.80
CA ARG A 37 36.73 1.52 19.07
C ARG A 37 37.31 2.75 18.36
N GLY A 38 36.47 3.50 17.66
CA GLY A 38 36.86 4.71 16.89
C GLY A 38 36.10 5.94 17.41
N TRP A 39 35.27 6.52 16.55
CA TRP A 39 34.63 7.80 16.77
C TRP A 39 33.67 7.82 17.97
N PHE A 40 32.90 6.75 18.24
CA PHE A 40 32.02 6.69 19.41
C PHE A 40 32.85 6.80 20.70
N ASN A 41 33.94 6.05 20.80
CA ASN A 41 34.80 6.06 21.97
C ASN A 41 35.50 7.40 22.15
N SER A 42 36.11 7.95 21.11
CA SER A 42 36.83 9.23 21.21
C SER A 42 35.89 10.38 21.55
N SER A 43 34.67 10.41 20.97
CA SER A 43 33.64 11.40 21.30
C SER A 43 33.21 11.28 22.77
N LEU A 44 32.98 10.05 23.24
CA LEU A 44 32.55 9.80 24.63
C LEU A 44 33.62 10.27 25.61
N MET A 45 34.89 9.92 25.37
CA MET A 45 35.99 10.31 26.24
C MET A 45 36.18 11.83 26.33
N VAL A 46 36.08 12.55 25.20
CA VAL A 46 36.13 14.03 25.17
C VAL A 46 34.93 14.63 25.88
N ALA A 47 33.73 14.11 25.65
CA ALA A 47 32.53 14.64 26.26
C ALA A 47 32.51 14.42 27.78
N VAL A 48 32.80 13.21 28.26
CA VAL A 48 32.88 12.92 29.70
C VAL A 48 33.91 13.78 30.38
N ALA A 49 35.10 13.92 29.78
CA ALA A 49 36.19 14.77 30.35
C ALA A 49 35.81 16.26 30.44
N THR A 50 34.99 16.76 29.55
CA THR A 50 34.66 18.20 29.44
C THR A 50 33.27 18.59 29.94
N LYS A 51 32.33 17.65 29.99
CA LYS A 51 30.93 17.91 30.35
C LYS A 51 30.35 16.91 31.34
N SER A 52 31.10 15.85 31.68
CA SER A 52 30.64 14.76 32.58
C SER A 52 29.38 14.02 32.08
N ASP A 53 29.15 14.02 30.79
CA ASP A 53 27.99 13.38 30.17
C ASP A 53 28.32 12.85 28.76
N ALA A 54 27.46 11.99 28.19
CA ALA A 54 27.63 11.43 26.86
C ALA A 54 27.25 12.45 25.78
N PRO A 55 27.96 12.48 24.62
CA PRO A 55 27.67 13.43 23.55
C PRO A 55 26.48 13.03 22.66
N TYR A 56 25.84 11.91 22.93
CA TYR A 56 24.73 11.35 22.15
C TYR A 56 23.69 10.71 23.09
N ARG A 57 22.45 10.66 22.64
CA ARG A 57 21.34 9.99 23.33
C ARG A 57 21.15 8.56 22.87
N ILE A 58 21.30 8.34 21.54
CA ILE A 58 21.13 7.05 20.87
C ILE A 58 22.41 6.72 20.12
N VAL A 59 22.83 5.46 20.13
CA VAL A 59 23.84 4.92 19.22
C VAL A 59 23.18 3.84 18.38
N LEU A 60 23.17 4.04 17.06
CA LEU A 60 22.67 3.05 16.11
C LEU A 60 23.85 2.51 15.33
N THR A 61 24.05 1.19 15.31
CA THR A 61 25.14 0.56 14.60
C THR A 61 24.66 -0.38 13.51
N HIS A 62 25.44 -0.46 12.44
CA HIS A 62 25.19 -1.38 11.34
C HIS A 62 26.39 -2.29 11.09
N GLY A 63 26.13 -3.44 10.42
CA GLY A 63 27.16 -4.35 9.93
C GLY A 63 27.84 -3.83 8.65
N PHE A 64 28.66 -4.68 8.03
CA PHE A 64 29.37 -4.36 6.80
C PHE A 64 28.60 -4.81 5.57
N VAL A 65 28.89 -4.17 4.43
CA VAL A 65 28.38 -4.62 3.14
C VAL A 65 29.29 -5.72 2.60
N VAL A 66 28.70 -6.87 2.30
CA VAL A 66 29.39 -8.05 1.77
C VAL A 66 28.81 -8.47 0.42
N ASP A 67 29.53 -9.26 -0.35
CA ASP A 67 29.04 -9.80 -1.62
C ASP A 67 27.93 -10.87 -1.37
N GLU A 68 27.31 -11.39 -2.45
CA GLU A 68 26.25 -12.41 -2.33
C GLU A 68 26.69 -13.68 -1.61
N GLN A 69 27.98 -13.99 -1.61
CA GLN A 69 28.58 -15.13 -0.92
C GLN A 69 28.98 -14.83 0.52
N GLY A 70 28.72 -13.59 1.01
CA GLY A 70 29.06 -13.16 2.36
C GLY A 70 30.54 -12.82 2.56
N ARG A 71 31.29 -12.53 1.49
CA ARG A 71 32.68 -12.14 1.56
C ARG A 71 32.83 -10.63 1.56
N ALA A 72 33.79 -10.11 2.31
CA ALA A 72 34.13 -8.69 2.27
C ALA A 72 34.44 -8.23 0.84
N MET A 73 34.00 -7.03 0.48
CA MET A 73 34.25 -6.44 -0.83
C MET A 73 35.68 -5.87 -0.89
N HIS A 74 36.46 -6.37 -1.83
CA HIS A 74 37.83 -5.89 -2.09
C HIS A 74 38.07 -5.66 -3.58
N LYS A 75 38.73 -4.56 -3.93
CA LYS A 75 39.06 -4.25 -5.33
C LYS A 75 39.89 -5.36 -5.99
N SER A 76 40.78 -6.02 -5.22
CA SER A 76 41.59 -7.13 -5.72
C SER A 76 40.80 -8.40 -6.04
N LEU A 77 39.61 -8.57 -5.49
CA LEU A 77 38.70 -9.69 -5.75
C LEU A 77 37.69 -9.39 -6.87
N GLY A 78 37.62 -8.13 -7.31
CA GLY A 78 36.64 -7.71 -8.33
C GLY A 78 35.19 -7.84 -7.92
N ASN A 79 34.90 -7.94 -6.60
CA ASN A 79 33.56 -8.11 -6.05
C ASN A 79 33.00 -6.83 -5.45
N VAL A 80 33.63 -5.69 -5.72
CA VAL A 80 33.11 -4.38 -5.26
C VAL A 80 31.95 -3.95 -6.16
N VAL A 81 30.82 -3.62 -5.54
CA VAL A 81 29.69 -2.97 -6.20
C VAL A 81 29.72 -1.50 -5.82
N ALA A 82 29.97 -0.62 -6.79
CA ALA A 82 29.96 0.81 -6.55
C ALA A 82 28.50 1.35 -6.52
N PRO A 83 28.15 2.26 -5.60
CA PRO A 83 26.82 2.86 -5.57
C PRO A 83 26.41 3.49 -6.90
N GLU A 84 27.34 4.12 -7.62
CA GLU A 84 27.13 4.76 -8.91
C GLU A 84 26.67 3.76 -9.99
N GLU A 85 27.17 2.52 -9.96
CA GLU A 85 26.76 1.46 -10.87
C GLU A 85 25.30 1.06 -10.62
N VAL A 86 24.94 0.89 -9.34
CA VAL A 86 23.55 0.58 -8.94
C VAL A 86 22.60 1.73 -9.32
N ILE A 87 23.00 2.98 -9.01
CA ILE A 87 22.20 4.16 -9.33
C ILE A 87 22.01 4.31 -10.84
N SER A 88 23.04 4.07 -11.64
CA SER A 88 22.94 4.17 -13.10
C SER A 88 22.01 3.13 -13.71
N GLN A 89 21.92 1.93 -13.12
CA GLN A 89 21.14 0.81 -13.62
C GLN A 89 19.70 0.80 -13.08
N TYR A 90 19.51 1.08 -11.80
CA TYR A 90 18.24 0.89 -11.09
C TYR A 90 17.66 2.19 -10.54
N GLY A 91 18.44 3.25 -10.45
CA GLY A 91 18.07 4.50 -9.76
C GLY A 91 18.43 4.52 -8.29
N ALA A 92 18.53 5.71 -7.71
CA ALA A 92 18.88 5.91 -6.30
C ALA A 92 17.86 5.30 -5.33
N ASP A 93 16.59 5.35 -5.67
CA ASP A 93 15.52 4.81 -4.79
C ASP A 93 15.62 3.29 -4.61
N VAL A 94 16.06 2.53 -5.60
CA VAL A 94 16.26 1.08 -5.44
C VAL A 94 17.45 0.79 -4.52
N LEU A 95 18.51 1.58 -4.59
CA LEU A 95 19.64 1.47 -3.67
C LEU A 95 19.23 1.80 -2.23
N ARG A 96 18.47 2.88 -2.04
CA ARG A 96 17.91 3.25 -0.73
C ARG A 96 16.98 2.17 -0.18
N LEU A 97 16.12 1.62 -1.05
CA LEU A 97 15.19 0.56 -0.68
C LEU A 97 15.92 -0.73 -0.25
N TRP A 98 17.08 -1.04 -0.88
CA TRP A 98 17.91 -2.16 -0.47
C TRP A 98 18.40 -1.99 0.97
N VAL A 99 18.86 -0.80 1.35
CA VAL A 99 19.29 -0.51 2.72
C VAL A 99 18.14 -0.72 3.69
N CYS A 100 16.97 -0.15 3.40
CA CYS A 100 15.79 -0.23 4.27
C CYS A 100 15.19 -1.64 4.35
N ALA A 101 15.29 -2.44 3.29
CA ALA A 101 14.75 -3.81 3.27
C ALA A 101 15.68 -4.84 3.93
N SER A 102 16.90 -4.44 4.30
CA SER A 102 17.93 -5.31 4.85
C SER A 102 17.97 -5.22 6.38
N ASP A 103 18.22 -6.35 7.05
CA ASP A 103 18.59 -6.34 8.47
C ASP A 103 20.01 -5.79 8.62
N TYR A 104 20.10 -4.49 8.79
CA TYR A 104 21.38 -3.77 8.90
C TYR A 104 22.12 -4.02 10.22
N SER A 105 21.49 -4.67 11.21
CA SER A 105 22.17 -5.06 12.46
C SER A 105 23.24 -6.15 12.22
N GLN A 106 23.17 -6.82 11.09
CA GLN A 106 24.11 -7.83 10.62
C GLN A 106 24.86 -7.35 9.37
N ASP A 107 25.82 -8.16 8.88
CA ASP A 107 26.45 -7.90 7.59
C ASP A 107 25.43 -8.04 6.45
N VAL A 108 25.33 -7.02 5.61
CA VAL A 108 24.32 -6.90 4.58
C VAL A 108 24.87 -7.34 3.22
N ARG A 109 24.20 -8.30 2.61
CA ARG A 109 24.58 -8.80 1.28
C ARG A 109 24.08 -7.88 0.18
N LEU A 110 24.96 -7.63 -0.80
CA LEU A 110 24.62 -6.88 -2.00
C LEU A 110 25.09 -7.66 -3.25
N GLY A 111 24.19 -7.75 -4.23
CA GLY A 111 24.47 -8.36 -5.52
C GLY A 111 23.32 -8.26 -6.51
N PRO A 112 23.53 -8.64 -7.79
CA PRO A 112 22.58 -8.42 -8.86
C PRO A 112 21.20 -9.06 -8.64
N GLU A 113 21.14 -10.28 -8.10
CA GLU A 113 19.85 -10.96 -7.86
C GLU A 113 19.04 -10.32 -6.73
N ILE A 114 19.71 -9.78 -5.71
CA ILE A 114 19.08 -9.03 -4.62
C ILE A 114 18.50 -7.73 -5.17
N LEU A 115 19.30 -6.98 -5.93
CA LEU A 115 18.88 -5.71 -6.53
C LEU A 115 17.70 -5.90 -7.50
N LYS A 116 17.70 -6.96 -8.30
CA LYS A 116 16.60 -7.28 -9.22
C LYS A 116 15.28 -7.51 -8.47
N ARG A 117 15.30 -8.30 -7.38
CA ARG A 117 14.10 -8.53 -6.56
C ARG A 117 13.59 -7.26 -5.91
N LEU A 118 14.49 -6.37 -5.51
CA LEU A 118 14.13 -5.08 -4.94
C LEU A 118 13.59 -4.11 -5.99
N ALA A 119 14.11 -4.15 -7.21
CA ALA A 119 13.54 -3.41 -8.33
C ALA A 119 12.08 -3.85 -8.60
N ASP A 120 11.77 -5.16 -8.53
CA ASP A 120 10.40 -5.66 -8.66
C ASP A 120 9.50 -5.13 -7.52
N ALA A 121 9.99 -5.08 -6.28
CA ALA A 121 9.28 -4.50 -5.16
C ALA A 121 9.06 -2.98 -5.32
N TYR A 122 10.10 -2.26 -5.76
CA TYR A 122 10.01 -0.84 -6.10
C TYR A 122 8.94 -0.56 -7.14
N PHE A 123 8.89 -1.35 -8.23
CA PHE A 123 7.85 -1.20 -9.25
C PHE A 123 6.45 -1.43 -8.72
N ARG A 124 6.26 -2.28 -7.70
CA ARG A 124 4.95 -2.43 -7.05
C ARG A 124 4.52 -1.15 -6.35
N PHE A 125 5.39 -0.53 -5.54
CA PHE A 125 5.10 0.78 -4.94
C PHE A 125 4.75 1.82 -6.00
N ARG A 126 5.62 1.96 -7.01
CA ARG A 126 5.41 2.92 -8.09
C ARG A 126 4.09 2.70 -8.84
N ASN A 127 3.76 1.46 -9.17
CA ASN A 127 2.53 1.15 -9.89
C ASN A 127 1.27 1.39 -9.04
N THR A 128 1.32 1.11 -7.73
CA THR A 128 0.24 1.41 -6.79
C THR A 128 -0.03 2.91 -6.72
N ILE A 129 1.02 3.71 -6.54
CA ILE A 129 0.91 5.17 -6.53
C ILE A 129 0.43 5.70 -7.88
N ARG A 130 0.97 5.19 -8.99
CA ARG A 130 0.55 5.59 -10.34
C ARG A 130 -0.93 5.30 -10.59
N PHE A 131 -1.45 4.16 -10.11
CA PHE A 131 -2.88 3.86 -10.20
C PHE A 131 -3.71 4.88 -9.43
N ALA A 132 -3.31 5.19 -8.18
CA ALA A 132 -4.00 6.18 -7.35
C ALA A 132 -4.03 7.55 -8.05
N LEU A 133 -2.87 8.07 -8.47
CA LEU A 133 -2.76 9.37 -9.15
C LEU A 133 -3.57 9.42 -10.45
N GLY A 134 -3.53 8.33 -11.25
CA GLY A 134 -4.28 8.25 -12.49
C GLY A 134 -5.80 8.31 -12.31
N ASN A 135 -6.30 7.86 -11.15
CA ASN A 135 -7.73 7.90 -10.83
C ASN A 135 -8.17 9.16 -10.06
N LEU A 136 -7.24 10.08 -9.81
CA LEU A 136 -7.49 11.39 -9.20
C LEU A 136 -7.45 12.54 -10.22
N PHE A 137 -7.38 12.27 -11.53
CA PHE A 137 -7.21 13.28 -12.58
C PHE A 137 -8.31 14.36 -12.60
N ASP A 138 -9.53 14.02 -12.17
CA ASP A 138 -10.71 14.89 -12.11
C ASP A 138 -11.17 15.14 -10.65
N PHE A 139 -10.29 14.90 -9.67
CA PHE A 139 -10.60 15.08 -8.27
C PHE A 139 -10.02 16.41 -7.77
N GLU A 140 -10.90 17.31 -7.34
CA GLU A 140 -10.55 18.56 -6.68
C GLU A 140 -10.90 18.43 -5.19
N PRO A 141 -9.91 18.36 -4.28
CA PRO A 141 -10.17 18.07 -2.86
C PRO A 141 -11.21 18.97 -2.20
N GLU A 142 -11.18 20.28 -2.45
CA GLU A 142 -12.12 21.23 -1.83
C GLU A 142 -13.57 21.07 -2.30
N LYS A 143 -13.78 20.45 -3.46
CA LYS A 143 -15.13 20.30 -4.04
C LYS A 143 -15.68 18.88 -3.92
N HIS A 144 -14.78 17.90 -3.98
CA HIS A 144 -15.16 16.51 -4.20
C HIS A 144 -14.91 15.61 -3.00
N THR A 145 -14.26 16.11 -1.94
CA THR A 145 -14.06 15.33 -0.70
C THR A 145 -15.41 15.02 -0.07
N VAL A 146 -15.63 13.73 0.17
CA VAL A 146 -16.84 13.22 0.83
C VAL A 146 -16.55 13.09 2.33
N PRO A 147 -17.39 13.67 3.23
CA PRO A 147 -17.25 13.49 4.67
C PRO A 147 -17.29 12.01 5.08
N TYR A 148 -16.55 11.65 6.15
CA TYR A 148 -16.42 10.26 6.61
C TYR A 148 -17.75 9.53 6.77
N GLU A 149 -18.76 10.17 7.37
CA GLU A 149 -20.08 9.59 7.61
C GLU A 149 -20.80 9.17 6.32
N GLN A 150 -20.53 9.88 5.22
CA GLN A 150 -21.15 9.66 3.91
C GLN A 150 -20.35 8.71 3.01
N LEU A 151 -19.12 8.32 3.42
CA LEU A 151 -18.33 7.33 2.70
C LEU A 151 -19.02 5.98 2.66
N THR A 152 -18.76 5.21 1.61
CA THR A 152 -19.27 3.83 1.54
C THR A 152 -18.61 2.95 2.61
N GLU A 153 -19.25 1.85 2.97
CA GLU A 153 -18.73 0.94 4.00
C GLU A 153 -17.37 0.36 3.63
N LEU A 154 -17.14 0.03 2.36
CA LEU A 154 -15.84 -0.41 1.83
C LEU A 154 -14.77 0.68 1.99
N ASP A 155 -15.12 1.92 1.69
CA ASP A 155 -14.20 3.05 1.77
C ASP A 155 -13.82 3.36 3.23
N LYS A 156 -14.77 3.27 4.16
CA LYS A 156 -14.52 3.37 5.61
C LYS A 156 -13.60 2.25 6.12
N PHE A 157 -13.82 1.02 5.64
CA PHE A 157 -12.93 -0.09 5.95
C PHE A 157 -11.51 0.16 5.49
N MET A 158 -11.31 0.70 4.29
CA MET A 158 -9.96 1.01 3.80
C MET A 158 -9.29 2.14 4.56
N LEU A 159 -10.03 3.13 5.07
CA LEU A 159 -9.47 4.14 5.96
C LEU A 159 -9.06 3.54 7.31
N HIS A 160 -9.84 2.60 7.85
CA HIS A 160 -9.42 1.85 9.05
C HIS A 160 -8.13 1.08 8.80
N ARG A 161 -8.03 0.35 7.69
CA ARG A 161 -6.77 -0.33 7.30
C ARG A 161 -5.59 0.63 7.16
N LEU A 162 -5.82 1.81 6.56
CA LEU A 162 -4.78 2.84 6.46
C LEU A 162 -4.35 3.33 7.84
N ALA A 163 -5.28 3.44 8.80
CA ALA A 163 -4.97 3.80 10.18
C ALA A 163 -4.06 2.78 10.85
N GLU A 164 -4.38 1.49 10.75
CA GLU A 164 -3.55 0.42 11.30
C GLU A 164 -2.15 0.39 10.66
N ILE A 165 -2.07 0.53 9.34
CA ILE A 165 -0.79 0.61 8.63
C ILE A 165 0.03 1.84 9.05
N GLY A 166 -0.64 2.98 9.24
CA GLY A 166 0.00 4.20 9.73
C GLY A 166 0.63 4.02 11.11
N ASP A 167 -0.07 3.36 12.03
CA ASP A 167 0.45 3.07 13.38
C ASP A 167 1.63 2.10 13.33
N GLU A 168 1.49 0.99 12.60
CA GLU A 168 2.54 -0.03 12.48
C GLU A 168 3.83 0.54 11.85
N VAL A 169 3.67 1.37 10.81
CA VAL A 169 4.80 2.04 10.15
C VAL A 169 5.45 3.09 11.04
N THR A 170 4.65 3.84 11.80
CA THR A 170 5.16 4.85 12.75
C THR A 170 6.00 4.17 13.83
N GLU A 171 5.45 3.14 14.47
CA GLU A 171 6.16 2.37 15.49
C GLU A 171 7.47 1.78 14.95
N ALA A 172 7.42 1.17 13.75
CA ALA A 172 8.60 0.58 13.14
C ALA A 172 9.69 1.62 12.80
N TYR A 173 9.31 2.83 12.38
CA TYR A 173 10.28 3.92 12.20
C TYR A 173 10.87 4.42 13.52
N GLU A 174 10.07 4.52 14.58
CA GLU A 174 10.54 4.93 15.91
C GLU A 174 11.50 3.90 16.52
N GLU A 175 11.31 2.62 16.21
CA GLU A 175 12.19 1.51 16.61
C GLU A 175 13.39 1.31 15.66
N PHE A 176 13.50 2.09 14.58
CA PHE A 176 14.50 1.92 13.51
C PHE A 176 14.42 0.55 12.82
N ASP A 177 13.26 -0.11 12.85
CA ASP A 177 12.99 -1.37 12.16
C ASP A 177 12.53 -1.11 10.70
N TYR A 178 13.46 -0.67 9.87
CA TYR A 178 13.19 -0.37 8.45
C TYR A 178 12.73 -1.60 7.64
N PRO A 179 13.24 -2.82 7.88
CA PRO A 179 12.70 -4.02 7.25
C PRO A 179 11.21 -4.23 7.51
N ARG A 180 10.73 -3.96 8.73
CA ARG A 180 9.30 -4.02 9.08
C ARG A 180 8.50 -2.98 8.31
N VAL A 181 8.99 -1.73 8.23
CA VAL A 181 8.38 -0.68 7.39
C VAL A 181 8.23 -1.14 5.95
N PHE A 182 9.32 -1.65 5.35
CA PHE A 182 9.32 -2.14 3.98
C PHE A 182 8.29 -3.25 3.77
N GLN A 183 8.26 -4.27 4.63
CA GLN A 183 7.37 -5.41 4.51
C GLN A 183 5.90 -5.01 4.68
N THR A 184 5.59 -4.16 5.66
CA THR A 184 4.24 -3.66 5.93
C THR A 184 3.70 -2.88 4.75
N LEU A 185 4.46 -1.90 4.23
CA LEU A 185 4.04 -1.11 3.08
C LEU A 185 3.96 -1.94 1.79
N GLN A 186 4.87 -2.91 1.59
CA GLN A 186 4.81 -3.80 0.45
C GLN A 186 3.55 -4.67 0.48
N ARG A 187 3.19 -5.24 1.64
CA ARG A 187 1.97 -6.02 1.83
C ARG A 187 0.74 -5.17 1.59
N PHE A 188 0.67 -3.98 2.19
CA PHE A 188 -0.43 -3.04 1.99
C PHE A 188 -0.63 -2.70 0.51
N CYS A 189 0.41 -2.31 -0.20
CA CYS A 189 0.33 -1.99 -1.63
C CYS A 189 -0.07 -3.19 -2.51
N ALA A 190 0.45 -4.38 -2.21
CA ALA A 190 0.21 -5.56 -3.03
C ALA A 190 -1.13 -6.23 -2.74
N VAL A 191 -1.46 -6.42 -1.47
CA VAL A 191 -2.62 -7.22 -1.03
C VAL A 191 -3.84 -6.33 -0.82
N ASP A 192 -3.74 -5.36 0.11
CA ASP A 192 -4.89 -4.54 0.50
C ASP A 192 -5.31 -3.59 -0.64
N LEU A 193 -4.35 -2.95 -1.30
CA LEU A 193 -4.65 -2.00 -2.38
C LEU A 193 -4.81 -2.68 -3.73
N SER A 194 -3.75 -3.28 -4.29
CA SER A 194 -3.76 -3.74 -5.69
C SER A 194 -4.64 -4.96 -5.92
N ALA A 195 -4.53 -6.00 -5.05
CA ALA A 195 -5.27 -7.25 -5.23
C ALA A 195 -6.72 -7.19 -4.70
N PHE A 196 -7.05 -6.18 -3.91
CA PHE A 196 -8.38 -6.02 -3.36
C PHE A 196 -9.00 -4.67 -3.70
N TYR A 197 -8.69 -3.61 -2.98
CA TYR A 197 -9.42 -2.35 -3.03
C TYR A 197 -9.47 -1.75 -4.44
N PHE A 198 -8.33 -1.55 -5.08
CA PHE A 198 -8.26 -0.99 -6.42
C PHE A 198 -8.90 -1.88 -7.47
N ASP A 199 -8.86 -3.20 -7.29
CA ASP A 199 -9.51 -4.14 -8.20
C ASP A 199 -11.04 -4.03 -8.12
N VAL A 200 -11.58 -3.96 -6.91
CA VAL A 200 -13.02 -3.74 -6.66
C VAL A 200 -13.49 -2.39 -7.21
N LEU A 201 -12.68 -1.34 -7.06
CA LEU A 201 -13.06 0.01 -7.47
C LEU A 201 -13.08 0.27 -8.98
N LYS A 202 -12.56 -0.64 -9.82
CA LYS A 202 -12.48 -0.42 -11.27
C LYS A 202 -13.84 -0.10 -11.89
N ASP A 203 -14.89 -0.76 -11.45
CA ASP A 203 -16.25 -0.49 -11.96
C ASP A 203 -16.71 0.92 -11.58
N ARG A 204 -16.54 1.33 -10.32
CA ARG A 204 -16.86 2.70 -9.86
C ARG A 204 -16.07 3.76 -10.60
N LEU A 205 -14.75 3.57 -10.74
CA LEU A 205 -13.85 4.56 -11.31
C LEU A 205 -14.03 4.73 -12.82
N TYR A 206 -14.36 3.65 -13.54
CA TYR A 206 -14.41 3.65 -15.00
C TYR A 206 -15.82 3.63 -15.58
N CYS A 207 -16.80 3.14 -14.81
CA CYS A 207 -18.15 2.95 -15.34
C CYS A 207 -19.19 3.88 -14.73
N GLU A 208 -18.96 4.52 -13.58
CA GLU A 208 -19.88 5.50 -13.02
C GLU A 208 -19.66 6.91 -13.61
N ALA A 209 -20.64 7.78 -13.43
CA ALA A 209 -20.55 9.19 -13.81
C ALA A 209 -19.52 9.93 -12.97
N ALA A 210 -19.01 11.06 -13.48
CA ALA A 210 -18.01 11.84 -12.79
C ALA A 210 -18.49 12.37 -11.43
N ASP A 211 -19.78 12.69 -11.31
CA ASP A 211 -20.45 13.21 -10.11
C ASP A 211 -21.08 12.12 -9.23
N ASP A 212 -20.90 10.84 -9.59
CA ASP A 212 -21.47 9.74 -8.80
C ASP A 212 -20.92 9.72 -7.36
N PRO A 213 -21.80 9.66 -6.34
CA PRO A 213 -21.37 9.68 -4.94
C PRO A 213 -20.41 8.54 -4.55
N LYS A 214 -20.60 7.32 -5.10
CA LYS A 214 -19.71 6.19 -4.82
C LYS A 214 -18.34 6.40 -5.45
N ARG A 215 -18.30 6.98 -6.65
CA ARG A 215 -17.05 7.34 -7.32
C ARG A 215 -16.30 8.41 -6.54
N ARG A 216 -16.98 9.46 -6.07
CA ARG A 216 -16.35 10.50 -5.22
C ARG A 216 -15.94 9.98 -3.85
N SER A 217 -16.71 9.06 -3.26
CA SER A 217 -16.34 8.37 -2.02
C SER A 217 -14.99 7.64 -2.17
N CYS A 218 -14.84 6.79 -3.16
CA CYS A 218 -13.60 6.06 -3.34
C CYS A 218 -12.43 6.97 -3.77
N GLN A 219 -12.65 8.03 -4.56
CA GLN A 219 -11.60 9.00 -4.88
C GLN A 219 -11.11 9.75 -3.64
N THR A 220 -12.00 10.09 -2.71
CA THR A 220 -11.62 10.68 -1.42
C THR A 220 -10.63 9.78 -0.67
N VAL A 221 -10.95 8.48 -0.58
CA VAL A 221 -10.08 7.52 0.12
C VAL A 221 -8.77 7.24 -0.65
N ILE A 222 -8.82 7.16 -1.99
CA ILE A 222 -7.61 7.04 -2.82
C ILE A 222 -6.70 8.26 -2.61
N PHE A 223 -7.26 9.45 -2.47
CA PHE A 223 -6.49 10.68 -2.22
C PHE A 223 -5.78 10.62 -0.86
N GLU A 224 -6.47 10.22 0.21
CA GLU A 224 -5.87 10.05 1.55
C GLU A 224 -4.79 8.97 1.55
N ILE A 225 -5.04 7.82 0.91
CA ILE A 225 -4.05 6.75 0.73
C ILE A 225 -2.81 7.25 -0.02
N ALA A 226 -3.00 8.00 -1.11
CA ALA A 226 -1.88 8.49 -1.91
C ALA A 226 -1.02 9.50 -1.14
N LYS A 227 -1.63 10.39 -0.35
CA LYS A 227 -0.92 11.30 0.57
C LYS A 227 -0.11 10.52 1.60
N ALA A 228 -0.76 9.58 2.28
CA ALA A 228 -0.13 8.76 3.31
C ALA A 228 1.04 7.94 2.74
N LEU A 229 0.87 7.32 1.57
CA LEU A 229 1.94 6.57 0.91
C LEU A 229 3.13 7.48 0.55
N CYS A 230 2.90 8.69 0.03
CA CYS A 230 3.99 9.63 -0.24
C CYS A 230 4.78 9.93 1.03
N THR A 231 4.10 10.21 2.15
CA THR A 231 4.74 10.54 3.43
C THR A 231 5.49 9.34 4.02
N MET A 232 4.84 8.16 4.10
CA MET A 232 5.43 6.97 4.70
C MET A 232 6.59 6.39 3.89
N LEU A 233 6.56 6.51 2.56
CA LEU A 233 7.60 6.01 1.66
C LEU A 233 8.73 7.02 1.46
N PHE A 234 8.55 8.30 1.78
CA PHE A 234 9.56 9.33 1.56
C PHE A 234 10.92 9.00 2.19
N PRO A 235 11.02 8.51 3.43
CA PRO A 235 12.32 8.16 4.02
C PRO A 235 13.07 7.06 3.25
N MET A 236 12.35 6.18 2.54
CA MET A 236 12.92 5.04 1.81
C MET A 236 13.15 5.34 0.33
N ILE A 237 12.14 5.84 -0.38
CA ILE A 237 12.18 6.11 -1.84
C ILE A 237 11.85 7.58 -2.11
N SER A 238 12.72 8.45 -1.62
CA SER A 238 12.51 9.90 -1.55
C SER A 238 12.19 10.55 -2.89
N HIS A 239 12.88 10.15 -3.97
CA HIS A 239 12.68 10.74 -5.30
C HIS A 239 11.31 10.37 -5.87
N THR A 240 10.91 9.11 -5.74
CA THR A 240 9.60 8.64 -6.22
C THR A 240 8.46 9.22 -5.40
N ALA A 241 8.62 9.31 -4.08
CA ALA A 241 7.62 9.91 -3.21
C ALA A 241 7.43 11.41 -3.49
N GLU A 242 8.52 12.14 -3.73
CA GLU A 242 8.48 13.55 -4.15
C GLU A 242 7.82 13.72 -5.53
N GLU A 243 8.21 12.91 -6.52
CA GLU A 243 7.58 12.94 -7.85
C GLU A 243 6.06 12.72 -7.72
N ALA A 244 5.66 11.71 -6.93
CA ALA A 244 4.25 11.41 -6.69
C ALA A 244 3.52 12.57 -5.98
N TRP A 245 4.15 13.18 -4.98
CA TRP A 245 3.60 14.33 -4.26
C TRP A 245 3.31 15.50 -5.19
N GLN A 246 4.22 15.80 -6.11
CA GLN A 246 4.02 16.86 -7.11
C GLN A 246 2.84 16.62 -8.05
N HIS A 247 2.47 15.33 -8.26
CA HIS A 247 1.35 14.93 -9.11
C HIS A 247 0.01 14.74 -8.36
N LEU A 248 0.01 14.84 -7.02
CA LEU A 248 -1.23 14.85 -6.25
C LEU A 248 -2.06 16.10 -6.57
N PRO A 249 -3.40 16.00 -6.58
CA PRO A 249 -4.28 17.16 -6.66
C PRO A 249 -3.86 18.26 -5.69
N ASN A 250 -3.98 19.50 -6.09
CA ASN A 250 -3.68 20.61 -5.21
C ASN A 250 -4.82 20.82 -4.20
N TRP A 251 -4.44 21.20 -2.97
CA TRP A 251 -5.39 21.63 -1.92
C TRP A 251 -4.82 22.81 -1.16
N GLN A 252 -5.70 23.53 -0.47
CA GLN A 252 -5.29 24.69 0.33
C GLN A 252 -4.31 24.26 1.43
N GLY A 253 -3.12 24.85 1.42
CA GLY A 253 -2.07 24.54 2.40
C GLY A 253 -1.20 23.33 2.05
N LYS A 254 -1.31 22.75 0.83
CA LYS A 254 -0.38 21.72 0.37
C LYS A 254 1.06 22.23 0.41
N PRO A 255 1.96 21.60 1.20
CA PRO A 255 3.39 21.92 1.15
C PRO A 255 3.97 21.72 -0.26
N GLU A 256 4.94 22.57 -0.63
CA GLU A 256 5.60 22.49 -1.95
C GLU A 256 6.39 21.19 -2.17
N SER A 257 6.77 20.50 -1.09
CA SER A 257 7.48 19.22 -1.12
C SER A 257 6.94 18.32 -0.01
N VAL A 258 6.95 16.99 -0.26
CA VAL A 258 6.64 16.03 0.78
C VAL A 258 7.64 16.08 1.95
N ALA A 259 8.87 16.55 1.69
CA ALA A 259 9.89 16.74 2.73
C ALA A 259 9.52 17.83 3.75
N LEU A 260 8.58 18.73 3.42
CA LEU A 260 8.13 19.83 4.27
C LEU A 260 6.78 19.54 4.95
N THR A 261 6.22 18.34 4.74
CA THR A 261 4.99 17.94 5.40
C THR A 261 5.27 17.31 6.76
N ASP A 262 4.31 17.45 7.67
CA ASP A 262 4.34 16.69 8.92
C ASP A 262 4.12 15.19 8.67
N TRP A 263 4.49 14.37 9.66
CA TRP A 263 4.17 12.96 9.62
C TRP A 263 2.66 12.73 9.55
N ILE A 264 2.24 11.57 9.03
CA ILE A 264 0.82 11.28 8.88
C ILE A 264 0.10 11.36 10.21
N LEU A 265 -0.99 12.13 10.23
CA LEU A 265 -1.94 12.14 11.33
C LEU A 265 -3.18 11.36 10.88
N VAL A 266 -3.43 10.25 11.53
CA VAL A 266 -4.59 9.42 11.25
C VAL A 266 -5.73 9.85 12.16
N PRO A 267 -6.87 10.33 11.63
CA PRO A 267 -8.02 10.69 12.46
C PRO A 267 -8.57 9.50 13.23
N ASP A 268 -8.91 9.69 14.50
CA ASP A 268 -9.49 8.64 15.34
C ASP A 268 -10.79 8.08 14.79
N GLU A 269 -11.57 8.90 14.08
CA GLU A 269 -12.83 8.49 13.44
C GLU A 269 -12.67 7.41 12.37
N TRP A 270 -11.45 7.24 11.81
CA TRP A 270 -11.17 6.17 10.87
C TRP A 270 -11.08 4.80 11.53
N ARG A 271 -10.89 4.75 12.86
CA ARG A 271 -10.73 3.51 13.61
C ARG A 271 -12.10 2.91 13.93
N ASN A 272 -12.37 1.74 13.37
CA ASN A 272 -13.64 1.02 13.57
C ASN A 272 -13.39 -0.49 13.58
N GLU A 273 -12.98 -1.00 14.74
CA GLU A 273 -12.67 -2.43 14.95
C GLU A 273 -13.83 -3.36 14.54
N ARG A 274 -15.05 -2.99 14.91
CA ARG A 274 -16.24 -3.81 14.56
C ARG A 274 -16.45 -3.90 13.05
N LEU A 275 -16.17 -2.82 12.33
CA LEU A 275 -16.22 -2.82 10.87
C LEU A 275 -15.11 -3.70 10.30
N ALA A 276 -13.89 -3.59 10.84
CA ALA A 276 -12.74 -4.38 10.41
C ALA A 276 -13.00 -5.87 10.59
N GLU A 277 -13.42 -6.33 11.76
CA GLU A 277 -13.76 -7.74 12.03
C GLU A 277 -14.79 -8.30 11.03
N ARG A 278 -15.82 -7.50 10.69
CA ARG A 278 -16.82 -7.90 9.72
C ARG A 278 -16.24 -8.02 8.32
N TRP A 279 -15.41 -7.07 7.90
CA TRP A 279 -14.78 -7.10 6.58
C TRP A 279 -13.74 -8.21 6.47
N GLU A 280 -12.98 -8.50 7.50
CA GLU A 280 -12.04 -9.63 7.52
C GLU A 280 -12.77 -10.97 7.29
N GLN A 281 -13.92 -11.15 7.91
CA GLN A 281 -14.74 -12.34 7.66
C GLN A 281 -15.25 -12.36 6.21
N LEU A 282 -15.71 -11.24 5.66
CA LEU A 282 -16.15 -11.14 4.26
C LEU A 282 -15.01 -11.40 3.29
N LEU A 283 -13.79 -10.93 3.58
CA LEU A 283 -12.62 -11.17 2.75
C LEU A 283 -12.22 -12.66 2.73
N ARG A 284 -12.34 -13.37 3.84
CA ARG A 284 -12.15 -14.85 3.86
C ARG A 284 -13.20 -15.56 3.01
N ILE A 285 -14.46 -15.13 3.05
CA ILE A 285 -15.50 -15.66 2.16
C ILE A 285 -15.18 -15.33 0.69
N ARG A 286 -14.68 -14.12 0.39
CA ARG A 286 -14.23 -13.73 -0.94
C ARG A 286 -13.11 -14.65 -1.46
N ASP A 287 -12.19 -15.06 -0.62
CA ASP A 287 -11.11 -15.95 -1.03
C ASP A 287 -11.64 -17.37 -1.37
N GLU A 288 -12.63 -17.86 -0.63
CA GLU A 288 -13.34 -19.10 -1.00
C GLU A 288 -14.09 -18.98 -2.34
N VAL A 289 -14.71 -17.82 -2.60
CA VAL A 289 -15.36 -17.56 -3.89
C VAL A 289 -14.33 -17.51 -5.02
N LYS A 290 -13.16 -16.89 -4.82
CA LYS A 290 -12.08 -16.88 -5.82
C LYS A 290 -11.61 -18.30 -6.14
N ARG A 291 -11.48 -19.16 -5.13
CA ARG A 291 -11.14 -20.57 -5.33
C ARG A 291 -12.19 -21.30 -6.20
N ALA A 292 -13.47 -21.10 -5.92
CA ALA A 292 -14.56 -21.67 -6.71
C ALA A 292 -14.60 -21.13 -8.16
N LEU A 293 -14.33 -19.84 -8.36
CA LEU A 293 -14.21 -19.20 -9.67
C LEU A 293 -13.03 -19.76 -10.47
N GLU A 294 -11.89 -20.01 -9.85
CA GLU A 294 -10.73 -20.62 -10.52
C GLU A 294 -11.00 -22.06 -10.94
N LEU A 295 -11.70 -22.85 -10.12
CA LEU A 295 -12.16 -24.19 -10.50
C LEU A 295 -13.11 -24.13 -11.71
N ALA A 296 -14.10 -23.24 -11.67
CA ALA A 296 -15.05 -23.05 -12.77
C ALA A 296 -14.35 -22.60 -14.07
N LYS A 297 -13.29 -21.81 -13.99
CA LYS A 297 -12.47 -21.39 -15.11
C LYS A 297 -11.66 -22.55 -15.69
N ASN A 298 -11.04 -23.37 -14.85
CA ASN A 298 -10.29 -24.57 -15.28
C ASN A 298 -11.21 -25.56 -15.98
N GLU A 299 -12.46 -25.70 -15.54
CA GLU A 299 -13.51 -26.49 -16.16
C GLU A 299 -14.16 -25.81 -17.39
N ARG A 300 -13.75 -24.60 -17.72
CA ARG A 300 -14.29 -23.78 -18.83
C ARG A 300 -15.78 -23.48 -18.72
N ARG A 301 -16.36 -23.51 -17.51
CA ARG A 301 -17.76 -23.11 -17.26
C ARG A 301 -17.93 -21.60 -17.32
N VAL A 302 -16.94 -20.88 -16.80
CA VAL A 302 -16.85 -19.41 -16.86
C VAL A 302 -15.40 -19.05 -17.19
N LEU A 303 -15.18 -18.16 -18.17
CA LEU A 303 -13.83 -17.77 -18.57
C LEU A 303 -13.33 -16.50 -17.87
N ASN A 304 -14.26 -15.61 -17.51
CA ASN A 304 -13.97 -14.35 -16.82
C ASN A 304 -14.88 -14.22 -15.59
N PRO A 305 -14.36 -13.94 -14.38
CA PRO A 305 -15.17 -13.71 -13.20
C PRO A 305 -16.32 -12.70 -13.40
N LEU A 306 -16.08 -11.62 -14.17
CA LEU A 306 -17.11 -10.62 -14.50
C LEU A 306 -18.29 -11.19 -15.34
N GLU A 307 -18.23 -12.43 -15.80
CA GLU A 307 -19.32 -13.09 -16.51
C GLU A 307 -20.05 -14.10 -15.62
N ALA A 308 -19.60 -14.26 -14.37
CA ALA A 308 -20.13 -15.25 -13.46
C ALA A 308 -21.37 -14.75 -12.70
N LYS A 309 -22.27 -15.70 -12.45
CA LYS A 309 -23.22 -15.66 -11.34
C LYS A 309 -22.72 -16.60 -10.25
N VAL A 310 -22.59 -16.08 -9.03
CA VAL A 310 -22.19 -16.83 -7.84
C VAL A 310 -23.39 -17.04 -6.95
N THR A 311 -23.67 -18.28 -6.58
CA THR A 311 -24.68 -18.62 -5.57
C THR A 311 -23.97 -19.11 -4.31
N LEU A 312 -24.17 -18.40 -3.20
CA LEU A 312 -23.70 -18.75 -1.88
C LEU A 312 -24.77 -19.56 -1.17
N LEU A 313 -24.56 -20.85 -1.00
CA LEU A 313 -25.46 -21.76 -0.30
C LEU A 313 -25.00 -21.86 1.13
N THR A 314 -25.82 -21.42 2.09
CA THR A 314 -25.38 -21.27 3.46
C THR A 314 -26.52 -21.43 4.46
N ASN A 315 -26.24 -21.37 5.77
CA ASN A 315 -27.24 -21.34 6.82
C ASN A 315 -27.78 -19.90 7.04
N GLU A 316 -28.90 -19.79 7.78
CA GLU A 316 -29.53 -18.50 8.08
C GLU A 316 -28.55 -17.49 8.72
N SER A 317 -27.73 -17.93 9.68
CA SER A 317 -26.78 -17.05 10.39
C SER A 317 -25.76 -16.38 9.45
N LEU A 318 -25.21 -17.12 8.50
CA LEU A 318 -24.25 -16.57 7.54
C LEU A 318 -24.96 -15.77 6.44
N ALA A 319 -26.21 -16.15 6.08
CA ALA A 319 -27.05 -15.36 5.17
C ALA A 319 -27.38 -13.98 5.76
N ASP A 320 -27.76 -13.93 7.03
CA ASP A 320 -28.03 -12.68 7.76
C ASP A 320 -26.75 -11.81 7.85
N PHE A 321 -25.61 -12.44 8.14
CA PHE A 321 -24.31 -11.75 8.15
C PHE A 321 -24.02 -11.09 6.80
N LEU A 322 -24.19 -11.82 5.68
CA LEU A 322 -23.93 -11.30 4.33
C LEU A 322 -24.94 -10.22 3.93
N SER A 323 -26.19 -10.33 4.34
CA SER A 323 -27.24 -9.32 4.07
C SER A 323 -27.03 -8.02 4.86
N GLY A 324 -26.28 -8.09 5.96
CA GLY A 324 -25.97 -6.94 6.81
C GLY A 324 -24.97 -5.93 6.22
N PHE A 325 -24.34 -6.22 5.08
CA PHE A 325 -23.43 -5.28 4.42
C PHE A 325 -24.17 -4.27 3.56
N ASN A 326 -23.81 -3.00 3.70
CA ASN A 326 -24.33 -1.91 2.88
C ASN A 326 -23.50 -1.71 1.60
N VAL A 327 -23.05 -2.82 1.00
CA VAL A 327 -22.33 -2.85 -0.27
C VAL A 327 -22.88 -3.99 -1.12
N SER A 328 -22.76 -3.87 -2.45
CA SER A 328 -23.11 -4.96 -3.34
C SER A 328 -22.09 -6.10 -3.23
N LEU A 329 -22.54 -7.29 -2.85
CA LEU A 329 -21.65 -8.47 -2.84
C LEU A 329 -21.08 -8.76 -4.22
N SER A 330 -21.81 -8.51 -5.31
CA SER A 330 -21.30 -8.69 -6.68
C SER A 330 -20.13 -7.76 -6.99
N GLU A 331 -20.13 -6.55 -6.44
CA GLU A 331 -19.03 -5.61 -6.55
C GLU A 331 -17.78 -6.11 -5.78
N VAL A 332 -17.96 -6.50 -4.51
CA VAL A 332 -16.85 -7.00 -3.68
C VAL A 332 -16.25 -8.29 -4.22
N LEU A 333 -17.08 -9.18 -4.76
CA LEU A 333 -16.66 -10.45 -5.35
C LEU A 333 -16.22 -10.33 -6.82
N ILE A 334 -16.42 -9.16 -7.43
CA ILE A 334 -16.07 -8.84 -8.84
C ILE A 334 -16.72 -9.85 -9.82
N VAL A 335 -18.04 -9.99 -9.69
CA VAL A 335 -18.87 -10.88 -10.54
C VAL A 335 -20.09 -10.14 -11.03
N SER A 336 -20.78 -10.66 -12.07
CA SER A 336 -22.02 -10.05 -12.57
C SER A 336 -23.16 -10.12 -11.57
N GLN A 337 -23.32 -11.26 -10.91
CA GLN A 337 -24.46 -11.50 -10.03
C GLN A 337 -24.07 -12.35 -8.82
N VAL A 338 -24.70 -12.07 -7.68
CA VAL A 338 -24.59 -12.87 -6.46
C VAL A 338 -25.99 -13.17 -5.94
N SER A 339 -26.22 -14.40 -5.53
CA SER A 339 -27.40 -14.80 -4.76
C SER A 339 -26.98 -15.55 -3.50
N VAL A 340 -27.67 -15.30 -2.38
CA VAL A 340 -27.48 -16.04 -1.12
C VAL A 340 -28.73 -16.89 -0.90
N GLN A 341 -28.54 -18.18 -0.66
CA GLN A 341 -29.63 -19.14 -0.48
C GLN A 341 -29.39 -19.98 0.77
N THR A 342 -30.46 -20.23 1.52
CA THR A 342 -30.41 -21.02 2.76
C THR A 342 -30.90 -22.44 2.57
N ASP A 343 -31.52 -22.74 1.44
CA ASP A 343 -32.05 -24.07 1.10
C ASP A 343 -31.43 -24.58 -0.20
N GLU A 344 -31.22 -25.89 -0.23
CA GLU A 344 -30.93 -26.77 -1.37
C GLU A 344 -29.47 -27.11 -1.69
N ALA A 345 -29.30 -28.43 -1.86
CA ALA A 345 -28.08 -29.01 -2.43
C ALA A 345 -28.00 -28.69 -3.93
N ASN A 346 -27.06 -27.84 -4.33
CA ASN A 346 -26.69 -27.70 -5.72
C ASN A 346 -25.55 -28.69 -6.03
N LEU A 347 -25.77 -29.62 -6.96
CA LEU A 347 -24.82 -30.67 -7.32
C LEU A 347 -23.48 -30.16 -7.85
N ASN A 348 -23.42 -28.88 -8.26
CA ASN A 348 -22.21 -28.24 -8.78
C ASN A 348 -21.54 -27.27 -7.78
N ALA A 349 -22.02 -27.22 -6.54
CA ALA A 349 -21.46 -26.35 -5.53
C ALA A 349 -20.17 -26.92 -4.93
N VAL A 350 -19.18 -26.08 -4.78
CA VAL A 350 -17.88 -26.39 -4.16
C VAL A 350 -17.98 -26.03 -2.68
N PRO A 351 -17.75 -26.98 -1.74
CA PRO A 351 -17.68 -26.65 -0.33
C PRO A 351 -16.53 -25.70 -0.03
N ALA A 352 -16.79 -24.70 0.82
CA ALA A 352 -15.74 -23.84 1.35
C ALA A 352 -14.87 -24.62 2.34
N GLU A 353 -13.58 -24.29 2.40
CA GLU A 353 -12.63 -24.99 3.29
C GLU A 353 -12.69 -24.41 4.71
N GLU A 354 -12.79 -23.08 4.83
CA GLU A 354 -12.82 -22.40 6.12
C GLU A 354 -14.24 -22.27 6.71
N PHE A 355 -15.28 -22.42 5.90
CA PHE A 355 -16.67 -22.22 6.30
C PHE A 355 -17.50 -23.49 6.10
N PRO A 356 -17.63 -24.36 7.12
CA PRO A 356 -18.34 -25.65 6.97
C PRO A 356 -19.79 -25.56 6.49
N ASN A 357 -20.44 -24.42 6.72
CA ASN A 357 -21.82 -24.15 6.34
C ASN A 357 -21.93 -23.32 5.06
N LEU A 358 -20.89 -23.23 4.25
CA LEU A 358 -20.87 -22.50 2.99
C LEU A 358 -20.49 -23.43 1.85
N SER A 359 -21.26 -23.41 0.79
CA SER A 359 -20.94 -23.99 -0.51
C SER A 359 -21.17 -22.97 -1.60
N ILE A 360 -20.35 -22.99 -2.65
CA ILE A 360 -20.31 -21.97 -3.68
C ILE A 360 -20.58 -22.59 -5.03
N ALA A 361 -21.67 -22.21 -5.67
CA ALA A 361 -21.95 -22.57 -7.05
C ALA A 361 -21.59 -21.43 -7.99
N VAL A 362 -20.92 -21.76 -9.09
CA VAL A 362 -20.49 -20.78 -10.10
C VAL A 362 -21.05 -21.21 -11.45
N GLU A 363 -21.79 -20.32 -12.08
CA GLU A 363 -22.36 -20.49 -13.41
C GLU A 363 -22.22 -19.21 -14.25
N LEU A 364 -22.46 -19.32 -15.56
CA LEU A 364 -22.50 -18.15 -16.43
C LEU A 364 -23.72 -17.30 -16.08
N ALA A 365 -23.53 -16.00 -15.85
CA ALA A 365 -24.65 -15.11 -15.55
C ALA A 365 -25.58 -14.95 -16.75
N PRO A 366 -26.92 -14.84 -16.52
CA PRO A 366 -27.89 -14.60 -17.60
C PRO A 366 -27.69 -13.22 -18.24
N GLY A 367 -28.33 -13.06 -19.42
CA GLY A 367 -28.20 -11.83 -20.23
C GLY A 367 -26.94 -11.80 -21.10
N GLU A 368 -26.70 -10.67 -21.76
CA GLU A 368 -25.58 -10.46 -22.65
C GLU A 368 -24.48 -9.63 -21.95
N LYS A 369 -23.26 -9.67 -22.50
CA LYS A 369 -22.12 -8.94 -21.98
C LYS A 369 -22.21 -7.46 -22.37
N CYS A 370 -22.19 -6.57 -21.38
CA CYS A 370 -22.10 -5.13 -21.62
C CYS A 370 -20.70 -4.75 -22.14
N ALA A 371 -20.63 -4.02 -23.26
CA ALA A 371 -19.37 -3.60 -23.87
C ALA A 371 -18.54 -2.64 -22.98
N ARG A 372 -19.18 -1.94 -22.03
CA ARG A 372 -18.51 -0.95 -21.18
C ARG A 372 -18.08 -1.52 -19.80
N CYS A 373 -18.98 -2.12 -19.02
CA CYS A 373 -18.62 -2.65 -17.69
C CYS A 373 -18.19 -4.13 -17.71
N TRP A 374 -18.38 -4.81 -18.84
CA TRP A 374 -18.04 -6.22 -19.09
C TRP A 374 -18.84 -7.25 -18.26
N GLN A 375 -19.78 -6.78 -17.44
CA GLN A 375 -20.71 -7.65 -16.73
C GLN A 375 -21.79 -8.17 -17.68
N ARG A 376 -22.32 -9.35 -17.40
CA ARG A 376 -23.51 -9.88 -18.08
C ARG A 376 -24.75 -9.36 -17.39
N GLN A 377 -25.66 -8.75 -18.18
CA GLN A 377 -26.89 -8.12 -17.69
C GLN A 377 -28.01 -8.36 -18.67
N GLU A 378 -29.20 -8.68 -18.16
CA GLU A 378 -30.40 -8.89 -18.99
C GLU A 378 -30.88 -7.62 -19.69
N SER A 379 -30.47 -6.45 -19.17
CA SER A 379 -30.79 -5.15 -19.78
C SER A 379 -29.98 -4.80 -21.02
N VAL A 380 -28.93 -5.56 -21.36
CA VAL A 380 -28.18 -5.37 -22.62
C VAL A 380 -29.09 -5.74 -23.79
N GLY A 381 -29.13 -4.89 -24.83
CA GLY A 381 -30.01 -5.06 -25.98
C GLY A 381 -31.40 -4.43 -25.82
N GLN A 382 -31.73 -3.88 -24.63
CA GLN A 382 -33.04 -3.24 -24.41
C GLN A 382 -33.05 -1.74 -24.75
N ASP A 383 -31.89 -1.11 -24.78
CA ASP A 383 -31.74 0.29 -25.14
C ASP A 383 -31.59 0.45 -26.67
N SER A 384 -32.45 1.27 -27.28
CA SER A 384 -32.47 1.44 -28.73
C SER A 384 -31.29 2.27 -29.28
N GLU A 385 -30.68 3.12 -28.45
CA GLU A 385 -29.55 3.97 -28.83
C GLU A 385 -28.19 3.29 -28.52
N TYR A 386 -28.14 2.53 -27.41
CA TYR A 386 -26.95 1.84 -26.91
C TYR A 386 -27.23 0.35 -26.71
N SER A 387 -27.48 -0.36 -27.79
CA SER A 387 -27.92 -1.77 -27.74
C SER A 387 -26.86 -2.74 -27.20
N ASP A 388 -25.58 -2.35 -27.13
CA ASP A 388 -24.47 -3.13 -26.59
C ASP A 388 -24.15 -2.79 -25.12
N LEU A 389 -24.90 -1.84 -24.51
CA LEU A 389 -24.71 -1.42 -23.13
C LEU A 389 -25.86 -1.92 -22.23
N CYS A 390 -25.54 -2.17 -20.96
CA CYS A 390 -26.57 -2.36 -19.93
C CYS A 390 -27.24 -1.01 -19.58
N ALA A 391 -28.41 -1.04 -18.97
CA ALA A 391 -29.19 0.15 -18.66
C ALA A 391 -28.41 1.23 -17.89
N ARG A 392 -27.62 0.82 -16.87
CA ARG A 392 -26.75 1.72 -16.11
C ARG A 392 -25.73 2.42 -17.02
N CYS A 393 -24.98 1.63 -17.80
CA CYS A 393 -23.94 2.18 -18.68
C CYS A 393 -24.52 3.10 -19.75
N ALA A 394 -25.68 2.79 -20.33
CA ALA A 394 -26.36 3.64 -21.29
C ALA A 394 -26.76 4.99 -20.69
N GLU A 395 -27.32 4.98 -19.46
CA GLU A 395 -27.65 6.22 -18.74
C GLU A 395 -26.41 7.09 -18.46
N VAL A 396 -25.31 6.48 -18.00
CA VAL A 396 -24.07 7.22 -17.75
C VAL A 396 -23.51 7.83 -19.03
N VAL A 397 -23.50 7.09 -20.15
CA VAL A 397 -23.02 7.61 -21.44
C VAL A 397 -23.88 8.79 -21.93
N ARG A 398 -25.22 8.74 -21.74
CA ARG A 398 -26.08 9.90 -22.02
C ARG A 398 -25.70 11.12 -21.21
N LYS A 399 -25.55 10.97 -19.89
CA LYS A 399 -25.12 12.07 -19.01
C LYS A 399 -23.79 12.67 -19.44
N MET A 400 -22.82 11.82 -19.84
CA MET A 400 -21.49 12.29 -20.33
C MET A 400 -21.57 13.04 -21.65
N ARG A 401 -22.52 12.72 -22.51
CA ARG A 401 -22.72 13.45 -23.77
C ARG A 401 -23.38 14.80 -23.57
N ASP A 402 -24.29 14.90 -22.59
CA ASP A 402 -25.12 16.08 -22.35
C ASP A 402 -24.41 17.10 -21.41
N SER A 403 -23.25 16.74 -20.81
CA SER A 403 -22.37 17.58 -19.98
C SER A 403 -21.20 18.15 -20.80
#